data_bb5121bd739f63158f172ca6e20f793c
#
_entry.id   bb5121bd739f63158f172ca6e20f793c
#
_cell.length_a   1.000
_cell.length_b   1.000
_cell.length_c   1.000
_cell.angle_alpha   90.00
_cell.angle_beta   90.00
_cell.angle_gamma   90.00
#
_symmetry.space_group_name_H-M   'P 1'
#
loop_
_entity.id
_entity.type
_entity.pdbx_description
1 polymer ?
#
loop_
_entity_poly.entity_id
_entity_poly.type
_entity_poly.pdbx_seq_one_letter_code
_entity_poly.pdbx_strand_id
1 'polypeptide(L)'
;MLKIPYHVKKIFLEQQMIVVSSVDENGMPNISPRTTFTITDDVIYWIELFRHKSFENFQNSDWISVASFDKEKLKGYQLKGKVTMLQDEEKKKNISLQIIDKLTRLHKERILKQLENKVPTIASFKPFIIYSSNPVELTDIPLIIGADPAISPFVGGSHMKSKFGFEIS
;
A
#
# COMPACT_ATOMS: atom_id res chain seq x y z
N MET A 1 4.02 -12.96 -9.21
CA MET A 1 3.95 -11.67 -8.47
C MET A 1 3.19 -10.68 -9.33
N LEU A 2 2.26 -9.94 -8.75
CA LEU A 2 1.48 -8.94 -9.48
C LEU A 2 2.40 -7.77 -9.89
N LYS A 3 2.32 -7.35 -11.17
CA LYS A 3 2.99 -6.13 -11.64
C LYS A 3 2.08 -4.93 -11.38
N ILE A 4 2.60 -3.91 -10.71
CA ILE A 4 1.88 -2.65 -10.52
C ILE A 4 1.98 -1.85 -11.83
N PRO A 5 0.85 -1.54 -12.52
CA PRO A 5 0.89 -0.76 -13.75
C PRO A 5 1.54 0.60 -13.57
N TYR A 6 2.16 1.11 -14.63
CA TYR A 6 2.86 2.40 -14.58
C TYR A 6 1.95 3.55 -14.11
N HIS A 7 0.71 3.62 -14.60
CA HIS A 7 -0.24 4.67 -14.24
C HIS A 7 -0.65 4.63 -12.75
N VAL A 8 -0.67 3.43 -12.14
CA VAL A 8 -0.88 3.26 -10.69
C VAL A 8 0.34 3.77 -9.93
N LYS A 9 1.55 3.30 -10.28
CA LYS A 9 2.81 3.78 -9.66
C LYS A 9 2.93 5.30 -9.74
N LYS A 10 2.55 5.87 -10.90
CA LYS A 10 2.60 7.32 -11.13
C LYS A 10 1.78 8.09 -10.10
N ILE A 11 0.52 7.72 -9.86
CA ILE A 11 -0.34 8.38 -8.85
C ILE A 11 0.32 8.31 -7.46
N PHE A 12 0.79 7.13 -7.04
CA PHE A 12 1.43 6.95 -5.74
C PHE A 12 2.67 7.86 -5.57
N LEU A 13 3.52 7.94 -6.60
CA LEU A 13 4.76 8.72 -6.56
C LEU A 13 4.49 10.23 -6.67
N GLU A 14 3.53 10.67 -7.47
CA GLU A 14 3.16 12.08 -7.61
C GLU A 14 2.52 12.63 -6.33
N GLN A 15 1.65 11.86 -5.68
CA GLN A 15 1.01 12.28 -4.43
C GLN A 15 1.95 12.28 -3.23
N GLN A 16 3.10 11.59 -3.31
CA GLN A 16 4.13 11.53 -2.27
C GLN A 16 3.60 11.08 -0.89
N MET A 17 2.43 10.49 -0.86
CA MET A 17 1.78 9.97 0.32
C MET A 17 0.98 8.71 -0.05
N ILE A 18 1.11 7.71 0.79
CA ILE A 18 0.25 6.54 0.79
C ILE A 18 -0.53 6.48 2.10
N VAL A 19 -1.72 5.92 2.04
CA VAL A 19 -2.53 5.62 3.21
C VAL A 19 -2.52 4.11 3.41
N VAL A 20 -2.13 3.68 4.59
CA VAL A 20 -2.06 2.27 4.97
C VAL A 20 -3.20 1.96 5.93
N SER A 21 -4.05 1.00 5.59
CA SER A 21 -5.13 0.49 6.42
C SER A 21 -4.75 -0.88 6.97
N SER A 22 -4.95 -1.08 8.25
CA SER A 22 -4.75 -2.34 8.96
C SER A 22 -5.90 -2.59 9.93
N VAL A 23 -5.98 -3.78 10.48
CA VAL A 23 -6.96 -4.15 11.51
C VAL A 23 -6.24 -4.71 12.73
N ASP A 24 -6.77 -4.45 13.91
CA ASP A 24 -6.28 -5.04 15.14
C ASP A 24 -6.82 -6.47 15.35
N GLU A 25 -6.46 -7.09 16.45
CA GLU A 25 -6.89 -8.43 16.82
C GLU A 25 -8.42 -8.58 16.99
N ASN A 26 -9.11 -7.47 17.26
CA ASN A 26 -10.56 -7.42 17.41
C ASN A 26 -11.28 -7.05 16.10
N GLY A 27 -10.54 -6.89 14.99
CA GLY A 27 -11.07 -6.45 13.71
C GLY A 27 -11.33 -4.96 13.61
N MET A 28 -10.86 -4.15 14.57
CA MET A 28 -11.03 -2.70 14.53
C MET A 28 -10.09 -2.07 13.48
N PRO A 29 -10.62 -1.32 12.51
CA PRO A 29 -9.81 -0.73 11.46
C PRO A 29 -8.96 0.43 11.97
N ASN A 30 -7.76 0.54 11.42
CA ASN A 30 -6.85 1.65 11.64
C ASN A 30 -6.31 2.15 10.30
N ILE A 31 -6.21 3.47 10.16
CA ILE A 31 -5.67 4.13 8.97
C ILE A 31 -4.51 5.03 9.37
N SER A 32 -3.41 4.97 8.63
CA SER A 32 -2.25 5.82 8.87
C SER A 32 -1.55 6.25 7.57
N PRO A 33 -1.23 7.55 7.41
CA PRO A 33 -0.47 8.03 6.27
C PRO A 33 1.02 7.68 6.38
N ARG A 34 1.67 7.48 5.22
CA ARG A 34 3.12 7.28 5.09
C ARG A 34 3.64 8.15 3.95
N THR A 35 4.68 8.92 4.22
CA THR A 35 5.39 9.76 3.24
C THR A 35 6.80 9.27 2.96
N THR A 36 7.32 8.39 3.82
CA THR A 36 8.67 7.80 3.76
C THR A 36 8.65 6.48 2.99
N PHE A 37 8.21 6.49 1.74
CA PHE A 37 8.07 5.27 0.94
C PHE A 37 8.72 5.37 -0.43
N THR A 38 8.98 4.21 -1.03
CA THR A 38 9.39 4.03 -2.43
C THR A 38 8.69 2.82 -3.04
N ILE A 39 8.71 2.70 -4.36
CA ILE A 39 8.21 1.54 -5.10
C ILE A 39 9.34 0.99 -5.97
N THR A 40 9.76 -0.22 -5.69
CA THR A 40 10.83 -0.93 -6.41
C THR A 40 10.39 -2.37 -6.66
N ASP A 41 10.58 -2.88 -7.87
CA ASP A 41 10.24 -4.26 -8.26
C ASP A 41 8.78 -4.66 -7.93
N ASP A 42 7.84 -3.73 -8.16
CA ASP A 42 6.42 -3.93 -7.86
C ASP A 42 6.07 -4.17 -6.37
N VAL A 43 6.98 -3.80 -5.49
CA VAL A 43 6.81 -3.81 -4.04
C VAL A 43 6.85 -2.38 -3.52
N ILE A 44 5.95 -2.06 -2.60
CA ILE A 44 5.95 -0.77 -1.90
C ILE A 44 6.71 -0.95 -0.59
N TYR A 45 7.75 -0.16 -0.40
CA TYR A 45 8.54 -0.13 0.82
C TYR A 45 8.35 1.19 1.53
N TRP A 46 8.25 1.16 2.86
CA TRP A 46 8.26 2.38 3.66
C TRP A 46 9.05 2.20 4.95
N ILE A 47 9.54 3.31 5.49
CA ILE A 47 10.21 3.32 6.80
C ILE A 47 9.15 3.50 7.88
N GLU A 48 9.10 2.57 8.82
CA GLU A 48 8.33 2.72 10.06
C GLU A 48 9.11 3.62 11.03
N LEU A 49 8.74 4.90 11.07
CA LEU A 49 9.35 5.89 11.96
C LEU A 49 8.97 5.65 13.42
N PHE A 50 7.76 5.14 13.65
CA PHE A 50 7.21 4.91 14.97
C PHE A 50 6.52 3.54 15.02
N ARG A 51 6.81 2.78 16.06
CA ARG A 51 6.15 1.49 16.30
C ARG A 51 4.82 1.70 17.02
N HIS A 52 3.82 2.19 16.29
CA HIS A 52 2.47 2.42 16.78
C HIS A 52 1.51 1.31 16.36
N LYS A 53 0.20 1.55 16.54
CA LYS A 53 -0.89 0.59 16.27
C LYS A 53 -0.76 -0.17 14.94
N SER A 54 -0.40 0.51 13.84
CA SER A 54 -0.24 -0.18 12.55
C SER A 54 0.86 -1.23 12.60
N PHE A 55 1.98 -0.95 13.28
CA PHE A 55 3.07 -1.90 13.43
C PHE A 55 2.67 -3.13 14.24
N GLU A 56 1.90 -2.93 15.32
CA GLU A 56 1.32 -4.01 16.12
C GLU A 56 0.33 -4.82 15.30
N ASN A 57 -0.55 -4.15 14.55
CA ASN A 57 -1.53 -4.82 13.69
C ASN A 57 -0.88 -5.71 12.63
N PHE A 58 0.28 -5.32 12.08
CA PHE A 58 1.02 -6.15 11.11
C PHE A 58 1.56 -7.45 11.71
N GLN A 59 1.70 -7.55 13.04
CA GLN A 59 2.07 -8.79 13.72
C GLN A 59 0.89 -9.77 13.81
N ASN A 60 -0.33 -9.24 13.86
CA ASN A 60 -1.57 -10.03 14.02
C ASN A 60 -2.16 -10.41 12.65
N SER A 61 -2.06 -9.53 11.66
CA SER A 61 -2.55 -9.77 10.30
C SER A 61 -1.61 -9.16 9.28
N ASP A 62 -1.11 -9.98 8.36
CA ASP A 62 -0.28 -9.55 7.25
C ASP A 62 -1.09 -8.93 6.09
N TRP A 63 -2.42 -9.13 6.06
CA TRP A 63 -3.31 -8.53 5.07
C TRP A 63 -3.65 -7.09 5.38
N ILE A 64 -3.30 -6.20 4.46
CA ILE A 64 -3.54 -4.76 4.57
C ILE A 64 -4.03 -4.17 3.25
N SER A 65 -4.53 -2.94 3.32
CA SER A 65 -4.75 -2.11 2.14
C SER A 65 -3.78 -0.94 2.12
N VAL A 66 -3.31 -0.60 0.91
CA VAL A 66 -2.52 0.61 0.66
C VAL A 66 -3.19 1.40 -0.45
N ALA A 67 -3.43 2.69 -0.23
CA ALA A 67 -4.10 3.53 -1.20
C ALA A 67 -3.38 4.86 -1.40
N SER A 68 -3.59 5.47 -2.58
CA SER A 68 -3.25 6.85 -2.87
C SER A 68 -4.28 7.45 -3.81
N PHE A 69 -4.56 8.74 -3.65
CA PHE A 69 -5.62 9.43 -4.35
C PHE A 69 -5.18 10.83 -4.77
N ASP A 70 -5.35 11.15 -6.05
CA ASP A 70 -5.16 12.47 -6.62
C ASP A 70 -6.50 13.22 -6.59
N LYS A 71 -6.64 14.15 -5.66
CA LYS A 71 -7.87 14.91 -5.45
C LYS A 71 -8.19 15.86 -6.61
N GLU A 72 -7.20 16.33 -7.34
CA GLU A 72 -7.38 17.25 -8.46
C GLU A 72 -7.92 16.52 -9.69
N LYS A 73 -7.40 15.32 -9.93
CA LYS A 73 -7.81 14.47 -11.06
C LYS A 73 -8.97 13.52 -10.72
N LEU A 74 -9.39 13.47 -9.46
CA LEU A 74 -10.36 12.50 -8.93
C LEU A 74 -10.01 11.06 -9.30
N LYS A 75 -8.71 10.73 -9.22
CA LYS A 75 -8.18 9.40 -9.55
C LYS A 75 -7.41 8.83 -8.38
N GLY A 76 -7.65 7.57 -8.10
CA GLY A 76 -6.94 6.88 -7.05
C GLY A 76 -6.95 5.37 -7.27
N TYR A 77 -6.12 4.71 -6.49
CA TYR A 77 -6.04 3.25 -6.50
C TYR A 77 -5.92 2.72 -5.09
N GLN A 78 -6.59 1.60 -4.85
CA GLN A 78 -6.44 0.79 -3.66
C GLN A 78 -5.78 -0.52 -4.03
N LEU A 79 -4.72 -0.86 -3.32
CA LEU A 79 -4.00 -2.11 -3.44
C LEU A 79 -4.25 -2.93 -2.18
N LYS A 80 -4.71 -4.17 -2.33
CA LYS A 80 -4.79 -5.12 -1.22
C LYS A 80 -3.66 -6.13 -1.35
N GLY A 81 -3.03 -6.47 -0.24
CA GLY A 81 -1.86 -7.35 -0.26
C GLY A 81 -1.31 -7.64 1.12
N LYS A 82 -0.11 -8.20 1.14
CA LYS A 82 0.56 -8.63 2.36
C LYS A 82 1.75 -7.74 2.70
N VAL A 83 1.86 -7.43 3.98
CA VAL A 83 2.98 -6.70 4.55
C VAL A 83 3.88 -7.63 5.34
N THR A 84 5.19 -7.43 5.21
CA THR A 84 6.21 -8.10 6.02
C THR A 84 7.29 -7.11 6.41
N MET A 85 7.99 -7.35 7.51
CA MET A 85 9.18 -6.58 7.85
C MET A 85 10.37 -7.12 7.06
N LEU A 86 11.07 -6.22 6.36
CA LEU A 86 12.26 -6.57 5.60
C LEU A 86 13.38 -7.01 6.54
N GLN A 87 13.96 -8.19 6.30
CA GLN A 87 15.03 -8.75 7.14
C GLN A 87 16.42 -8.61 6.49
N ASP A 88 16.49 -8.58 5.17
CA ASP A 88 17.73 -8.47 4.41
C ASP A 88 18.39 -7.09 4.64
N GLU A 89 19.54 -7.08 5.29
CA GLU A 89 20.24 -5.84 5.69
C GLU A 89 20.77 -5.04 4.50
N GLU A 90 21.24 -5.70 3.44
CA GLU A 90 21.70 -5.03 2.23
C GLU A 90 20.53 -4.34 1.52
N LYS A 91 19.43 -5.06 1.40
CA LYS A 91 18.21 -4.51 0.82
C LYS A 91 17.61 -3.37 1.68
N LYS A 92 17.63 -3.50 3.01
CA LYS A 92 17.24 -2.40 3.92
C LYS A 92 18.05 -1.15 3.66
N LYS A 93 19.37 -1.29 3.56
CA LYS A 93 20.30 -0.19 3.28
C LYS A 93 19.96 0.47 1.95
N ASN A 94 19.79 -0.31 0.88
CA ASN A 94 19.48 0.19 -0.45
C ASN A 94 18.12 0.92 -0.50
N ILE A 95 17.08 0.36 0.11
CA ILE A 95 15.75 0.98 0.18
C ILE A 95 15.79 2.26 1.03
N SER A 96 16.50 2.24 2.16
CA SER A 96 16.67 3.44 3.00
C SER A 96 17.31 4.58 2.23
N LEU A 97 18.39 4.29 1.48
CA LEU A 97 19.08 5.30 0.66
C LEU A 97 18.16 5.89 -0.40
N GLN A 98 17.35 5.08 -1.09
CA GLN A 98 16.37 5.57 -2.07
C GLN A 98 15.33 6.51 -1.42
N ILE A 99 14.82 6.16 -0.24
CA ILE A 99 13.85 6.99 0.48
C ILE A 99 14.50 8.29 0.96
N ILE A 100 15.71 8.22 1.54
CA ILE A 100 16.45 9.40 2.02
C ILE A 100 16.76 10.35 0.86
N ASP A 101 17.27 9.83 -0.27
CA ASP A 101 17.55 10.63 -1.46
C ASP A 101 16.28 11.34 -1.98
N LYS A 102 15.16 10.62 -2.04
CA LYS A 102 13.86 11.21 -2.38
C LYS A 102 13.47 12.33 -1.41
N LEU A 103 13.58 12.10 -0.09
CA LEU A 103 13.23 13.10 0.92
C LEU A 103 14.14 14.34 0.84
N THR A 104 15.43 14.15 0.55
CA THR A 104 16.41 15.23 0.37
C THR A 104 16.02 16.08 -0.83
N ARG A 105 15.72 15.47 -1.97
CA ARG A 105 15.25 16.19 -3.18
C ARG A 105 13.94 16.95 -2.94
N LEU A 106 13.10 16.48 -2.05
CA LEU A 106 11.84 17.11 -1.67
C LEU A 106 11.96 18.10 -0.50
N HIS A 107 13.18 18.38 -0.04
CA HIS A 107 13.46 19.28 1.09
C HIS A 107 12.67 18.92 2.37
N LYS A 108 12.52 17.64 2.68
CA LYS A 108 11.80 17.14 3.87
C LYS A 108 12.70 17.04 5.10
N GLU A 109 13.39 18.12 5.44
CA GLU A 109 14.41 18.18 6.50
C GLU A 109 13.91 17.70 7.87
N ARG A 110 12.66 18.03 8.24
CA ARG A 110 12.08 17.58 9.50
C ARG A 110 12.00 16.07 9.62
N ILE A 111 11.69 15.39 8.51
CA ILE A 111 11.61 13.92 8.46
C ILE A 111 13.02 13.34 8.45
N LEU A 112 13.95 13.93 7.68
CA LEU A 112 15.34 13.50 7.65
C LEU A 112 15.99 13.52 9.04
N LYS A 113 15.77 14.58 9.83
CA LYS A 113 16.22 14.66 11.22
C LYS A 113 15.68 13.53 12.12
N GLN A 114 14.46 13.07 11.86
CA GLN A 114 13.89 11.94 12.63
C GLN A 114 14.51 10.58 12.26
N LEU A 115 15.14 10.49 11.08
CA LEU A 115 15.85 9.29 10.61
C LEU A 115 17.29 9.25 11.05
N GLU A 116 17.89 10.39 11.45
CA GLU A 116 19.27 10.46 11.92
C GLU A 116 19.48 9.52 13.13
N ASN A 117 20.57 8.75 13.05
CA ASN A 117 21.00 7.84 14.12
C ASN A 117 20.02 6.70 14.47
N LYS A 118 19.07 6.38 13.58
CA LYS A 118 18.16 5.24 13.77
C LYS A 118 18.45 4.13 12.77
N VAL A 119 18.43 2.90 13.24
CA VAL A 119 18.35 1.74 12.34
C VAL A 119 16.92 1.65 11.84
N PRO A 120 16.66 1.90 10.56
CA PRO A 120 15.28 1.96 10.07
C PRO A 120 14.64 0.58 10.04
N THR A 121 13.45 0.46 10.57
CA THR A 121 12.58 -0.68 10.31
C THR A 121 11.86 -0.42 9.00
N ILE A 122 11.97 -1.33 8.04
CA ILE A 122 11.34 -1.21 6.72
C ILE A 122 10.23 -2.23 6.58
N ALA A 123 9.04 -1.75 6.28
CA ALA A 123 7.94 -2.58 5.86
C ALA A 123 8.00 -2.79 4.33
N SER A 124 7.66 -4.00 3.92
CA SER A 124 7.61 -4.45 2.52
C SER A 124 6.19 -4.91 2.23
N PHE A 125 5.50 -4.24 1.33
CA PHE A 125 4.13 -4.58 0.93
C PHE A 125 4.10 -5.12 -0.49
N LYS A 126 3.60 -6.35 -0.62
CA LYS A 126 3.37 -7.02 -1.91
C LYS A 126 1.89 -6.97 -2.26
N PRO A 127 1.48 -6.26 -3.30
CA PRO A 127 0.10 -6.23 -3.73
C PRO A 127 -0.30 -7.54 -4.43
N PHE A 128 -1.56 -7.93 -4.24
CA PHE A 128 -2.21 -9.06 -4.92
C PHE A 128 -3.44 -8.63 -5.70
N ILE A 129 -4.09 -7.54 -5.29
CA ILE A 129 -5.31 -7.04 -5.93
C ILE A 129 -5.19 -5.53 -6.07
N ILE A 130 -5.58 -4.98 -7.21
CA ILE A 130 -5.64 -3.55 -7.48
C ILE A 130 -7.06 -3.16 -7.86
N TYR A 131 -7.61 -2.17 -7.19
CA TYR A 131 -8.88 -1.53 -7.49
C TYR A 131 -8.66 -0.08 -7.94
N SER A 132 -9.50 0.38 -8.85
CA SER A 132 -9.68 1.82 -9.09
C SER A 132 -10.54 2.42 -7.98
N SER A 133 -10.14 3.61 -7.53
CA SER A 133 -10.96 4.46 -6.65
C SER A 133 -11.46 5.69 -7.41
N ASN A 134 -11.58 5.60 -8.72
CA ASN A 134 -12.10 6.65 -9.56
C ASN A 134 -13.64 6.67 -9.46
N PRO A 135 -14.28 7.76 -9.02
CA PRO A 135 -15.73 7.82 -8.89
C PRO A 135 -16.51 7.73 -10.21
N VAL A 136 -15.81 7.90 -11.34
CA VAL A 136 -16.42 7.71 -12.67
C VAL A 136 -16.40 6.25 -13.12
N GLU A 137 -15.49 5.46 -12.58
CA GLU A 137 -15.39 4.01 -12.81
C GLU A 137 -16.23 3.29 -11.75
N LEU A 138 -17.55 3.31 -11.88
CA LEU A 138 -18.52 2.75 -10.92
C LEU A 138 -18.46 1.21 -10.87
N THR A 139 -17.31 0.65 -10.51
CA THR A 139 -17.13 -0.80 -10.49
C THR A 139 -16.34 -1.26 -9.27
N ASP A 140 -16.89 -2.24 -8.56
CA ASP A 140 -16.20 -2.98 -7.50
C ASP A 140 -15.34 -4.12 -8.05
N ILE A 141 -15.17 -4.16 -9.38
CA ILE A 141 -14.37 -5.19 -10.05
C ILE A 141 -12.90 -4.82 -9.92
N PRO A 142 -12.03 -5.73 -9.46
CA PRO A 142 -10.61 -5.49 -9.45
C PRO A 142 -10.07 -5.22 -10.86
N LEU A 143 -9.21 -4.22 -11.02
CA LEU A 143 -8.50 -3.99 -12.27
C LEU A 143 -7.52 -5.13 -12.56
N ILE A 144 -6.86 -5.64 -11.51
CA ILE A 144 -5.86 -6.71 -11.62
C ILE A 144 -5.95 -7.59 -10.37
N ILE A 145 -5.83 -8.90 -10.61
CA ILE A 145 -5.74 -9.91 -9.56
C ILE A 145 -4.48 -10.72 -9.79
N GLY A 146 -3.65 -10.84 -8.76
CA GLY A 146 -2.48 -11.71 -8.78
C GLY A 146 -2.84 -13.16 -8.43
N ALA A 147 -2.01 -14.07 -8.86
CA ALA A 147 -2.14 -15.48 -8.50
C ALA A 147 -1.69 -15.69 -7.04
N ASP A 148 -2.64 -15.73 -6.12
CA ASP A 148 -2.45 -16.23 -4.76
C ASP A 148 -3.62 -17.16 -4.42
N PRO A 149 -3.36 -18.41 -4.03
CA PRO A 149 -4.41 -19.36 -3.65
C PRO A 149 -5.35 -18.87 -2.53
N ALA A 150 -4.84 -17.99 -1.66
CA ALA A 150 -5.65 -17.40 -0.59
C ALA A 150 -6.66 -16.37 -1.08
N ILE A 151 -6.49 -15.82 -2.30
CA ILE A 151 -7.39 -14.83 -2.88
C ILE A 151 -8.51 -15.49 -3.71
N SER A 152 -8.24 -16.67 -4.26
CA SER A 152 -9.17 -17.39 -5.12
C SER A 152 -10.59 -17.53 -4.56
N PRO A 153 -10.80 -17.84 -3.25
CA PRO A 153 -12.14 -17.91 -2.67
C PRO A 153 -12.87 -16.57 -2.57
N PHE A 154 -12.13 -15.46 -2.51
CA PHE A 154 -12.70 -14.12 -2.34
C PHE A 154 -13.04 -13.42 -3.65
N VAL A 155 -12.45 -13.85 -4.76
CA VAL A 155 -12.57 -13.19 -6.05
C VAL A 155 -13.34 -14.03 -7.07
N GLY A 156 -13.38 -15.36 -6.92
CA GLY A 156 -14.01 -16.29 -7.86
C GLY A 156 -15.38 -16.82 -7.45
N GLY A 157 -15.91 -16.42 -6.33
CA GLY A 157 -17.18 -16.94 -5.83
C GLY A 157 -18.38 -16.15 -6.29
N SER A 158 -19.48 -16.86 -6.56
CA SER A 158 -20.86 -16.43 -6.81
C SER A 158 -21.41 -15.35 -5.86
N HIS A 159 -20.65 -14.81 -4.96
CA HIS A 159 -21.00 -13.69 -4.08
C HIS A 159 -20.91 -12.31 -4.74
N MET A 160 -20.36 -12.21 -5.96
CA MET A 160 -20.47 -10.99 -6.76
C MET A 160 -21.80 -10.83 -7.50
N LYS A 161 -22.69 -11.82 -7.38
CA LYS A 161 -24.07 -11.62 -7.79
C LYS A 161 -24.79 -10.77 -6.75
N SER A 162 -24.73 -9.48 -7.00
CA SER A 162 -25.72 -8.46 -6.58
C SER A 162 -26.23 -8.53 -5.12
N LYS A 163 -25.50 -7.95 -4.19
CA LYS A 163 -26.17 -7.32 -3.05
C LYS A 163 -26.94 -6.05 -3.44
N PHE A 164 -26.85 -5.61 -4.68
CA PHE A 164 -27.41 -4.34 -5.17
C PHE A 164 -28.29 -4.48 -6.42
N GLY A 165 -28.97 -5.59 -6.64
CA GLY A 165 -30.15 -5.68 -7.49
C GLY A 165 -30.20 -4.93 -8.84
N PHE A 166 -29.07 -4.59 -9.46
CA PHE A 166 -29.02 -4.00 -10.78
C PHE A 166 -28.70 -5.09 -11.80
N GLU A 167 -29.74 -5.60 -12.45
CA GLU A 167 -29.60 -6.30 -13.72
C GLU A 167 -29.19 -5.26 -14.76
N ILE A 168 -28.02 -5.42 -15.35
CA ILE A 168 -27.64 -4.69 -16.55
C ILE A 168 -28.22 -5.48 -17.72
N SER A 169 -29.30 -4.95 -18.29
CA SER A 169 -29.87 -5.37 -19.58
C SER A 169 -28.96 -4.94 -20.71
#